data_de19b1e4ef351afadbe92534a7f8323c
#
_entry.id   de19b1e4ef351afadbe92534a7f8323c
#
_cell.length_a   1.000
_cell.length_b   1.000
_cell.length_c   1.000
_cell.angle_alpha   90.00
_cell.angle_beta   90.00
_cell.angle_gamma   90.00
#
_symmetry.space_group_name_H-M   'P 1'
#
loop_
_entity.id
_entity.type
_entity.pdbx_description
1 polymer ?
#
loop_
_entity_poly.entity_id
_entity_poly.type
_entity_poly.pdbx_seq_one_letter_code
_entity_poly.pdbx_strand_id
1 'polypeptide(L)'
;MNTEIKVYYEDTDASERVYYANYLKFLERGRTDYLYNLGFTHKNILAKYKFYFVVKNCKIDYIKPAYFEDILKITTEVINISKVKIFFHQHIKKNEELFV
;
A
#
# COMPACT_ATOMS: atom_id res chain seq x y z
N MET A 1 -5.15 -4.31 9.44
CA MET A 1 -4.88 -5.27 8.34
C MET A 1 -3.44 -5.14 7.89
N ASN A 2 -2.71 -6.23 7.86
CA ASN A 2 -1.31 -6.25 7.47
C ASN A 2 -1.11 -7.05 6.18
N THR A 3 -0.29 -6.52 5.30
CA THR A 3 0.15 -7.19 4.08
C THR A 3 1.66 -7.31 4.13
N GLU A 4 2.19 -8.50 3.88
CA GLU A 4 3.62 -8.72 3.83
C GLU A 4 4.11 -8.69 2.39
N ILE A 5 5.20 -7.97 2.15
CA ILE A 5 5.80 -7.82 0.83
C ILE A 5 7.30 -8.08 0.94
N LYS A 6 7.82 -8.90 0.04
CA LYS A 6 9.26 -9.08 -0.13
C LYS A 6 9.74 -8.15 -1.23
N VAL A 7 10.84 -7.46 -1.00
CA VAL A 7 11.46 -6.60 -2.01
C VAL A 7 12.21 -7.47 -3.02
N TYR A 8 11.87 -7.31 -4.29
CA TYR A 8 12.48 -8.01 -5.41
C TYR A 8 13.45 -7.09 -6.16
N TYR A 9 14.25 -7.65 -7.04
CA TYR A 9 15.19 -6.88 -7.86
C TYR A 9 14.50 -5.76 -8.64
N GLU A 10 13.36 -6.05 -9.22
CA GLU A 10 12.60 -5.08 -10.01
C GLU A 10 12.13 -3.86 -9.20
N ASP A 11 12.12 -3.98 -7.88
CA ASP A 11 11.68 -2.90 -7.00
C ASP A 11 12.82 -1.93 -6.68
N THR A 12 14.07 -2.30 -6.99
CA THR A 12 15.26 -1.54 -6.61
C THR A 12 15.80 -0.73 -7.78
N ASP A 13 16.61 0.27 -7.45
CA ASP A 13 17.34 1.07 -8.43
C ASP A 13 18.85 0.78 -8.35
N ALA A 14 19.66 1.59 -9.04
CA ALA A 14 21.11 1.41 -9.08
C ALA A 14 21.79 1.51 -7.70
N SER A 15 21.12 2.07 -6.70
CA SER A 15 21.63 2.15 -5.34
C SER A 15 21.34 0.90 -4.50
N GLU A 16 20.69 -0.11 -5.09
CA GLU A 16 20.24 -1.34 -4.43
C GLU A 16 19.11 -1.11 -3.41
N ARG A 17 18.59 0.11 -3.36
CA ARG A 17 17.45 0.48 -2.52
C ARG A 17 16.17 0.42 -3.34
N VAL A 18 15.05 0.26 -2.64
CA VAL A 18 13.74 0.39 -3.27
C VAL A 18 13.64 1.77 -3.90
N TYR A 19 13.32 1.81 -5.20
CA TYR A 19 13.06 3.08 -5.87
C TYR A 19 11.82 3.71 -5.24
N TYR A 20 11.92 4.97 -4.84
CA TYR A 20 10.90 5.61 -3.98
C TYR A 20 9.47 5.52 -4.53
N ALA A 21 9.29 5.56 -5.84
CA ALA A 21 7.95 5.45 -6.43
C ALA A 21 7.33 4.07 -6.25
N ASN A 22 8.13 3.04 -6.02
CA ASN A 22 7.63 1.68 -5.84
C ASN A 22 6.91 1.48 -4.49
N TYR A 23 7.17 2.32 -3.51
CA TYR A 23 6.39 2.27 -2.26
C TYR A 23 4.90 2.52 -2.50
N LEU A 24 4.55 3.31 -3.52
CA LEU A 24 3.16 3.52 -3.89
C LEU A 24 2.49 2.22 -4.35
N LYS A 25 3.23 1.35 -5.04
CA LYS A 25 2.73 0.01 -5.42
C LYS A 25 2.50 -0.86 -4.19
N PHE A 26 3.41 -0.83 -3.23
CA PHE A 26 3.28 -1.60 -2.00
C PHE A 26 2.07 -1.15 -1.19
N LEU A 27 1.87 0.15 -1.11
CA LEU A 27 0.71 0.73 -0.42
C LEU A 27 -0.60 0.36 -1.12
N GLU A 28 -0.61 0.36 -2.44
CA GLU A 28 -1.79 -0.07 -3.21
C GLU A 28 -2.13 -1.53 -2.92
N ARG A 29 -1.14 -2.41 -2.86
CA ARG A 29 -1.36 -3.82 -2.51
C ARG A 29 -1.97 -3.94 -1.12
N GLY A 30 -1.52 -3.13 -0.17
CA GLY A 30 -2.11 -3.08 1.17
C GLY A 30 -3.59 -2.71 1.15
N ARG A 31 -3.96 -1.70 0.36
CA ARG A 31 -5.35 -1.28 0.23
C ARG A 31 -6.21 -2.34 -0.46
N THR A 32 -5.68 -2.97 -1.49
CA THR A 32 -6.38 -4.06 -2.19
C THR A 32 -6.61 -5.24 -1.26
N ASP A 33 -5.62 -5.65 -0.50
CA ASP A 33 -5.75 -6.72 0.49
C ASP A 33 -6.74 -6.37 1.58
N TYR A 34 -6.77 -5.11 2.00
CA TYR A 34 -7.75 -4.63 2.97
C TYR A 34 -9.17 -4.87 2.48
N LEU A 35 -9.47 -4.53 1.23
CA LEU A 35 -10.79 -4.77 0.63
C LEU A 35 -11.08 -6.26 0.50
N TYR A 36 -10.11 -7.05 0.07
CA TYR A 36 -10.27 -8.51 -0.03
C TYR A 36 -10.61 -9.12 1.34
N ASN A 37 -9.97 -8.66 2.37
CA ASN A 37 -10.24 -9.13 3.73
C ASN A 37 -11.67 -8.82 4.19
N LEU A 38 -12.28 -7.78 3.64
CA LEU A 38 -13.69 -7.42 3.89
C LEU A 38 -14.66 -8.13 2.94
N GLY A 39 -14.16 -8.95 2.02
CA GLY A 39 -14.99 -9.68 1.06
C GLY A 39 -15.23 -8.96 -0.26
N PHE A 40 -14.49 -7.87 -0.54
CA PHE A 40 -14.65 -7.09 -1.77
C PHE A 40 -13.45 -7.25 -2.69
N THR A 41 -13.72 -7.32 -3.99
CA THR A 41 -12.69 -7.17 -5.03
C THR A 41 -13.01 -5.93 -5.85
N HIS A 42 -11.99 -5.29 -6.41
CA HIS A 42 -12.20 -4.16 -7.31
C HIS A 42 -13.10 -4.53 -8.50
N LYS A 43 -12.91 -5.73 -9.01
CA LYS A 43 -13.72 -6.26 -10.12
C LYS A 43 -15.21 -6.36 -9.75
N ASN A 44 -15.50 -6.90 -8.57
CA ASN A 44 -16.89 -7.03 -8.10
C ASN A 44 -17.51 -5.67 -7.80
N ILE A 45 -16.76 -4.75 -7.24
CA ILE A 45 -17.22 -3.39 -6.97
C ILE A 45 -17.62 -2.71 -8.28
N LEU A 46 -16.78 -2.80 -9.31
CA LEU A 46 -17.08 -2.23 -10.62
C LEU A 46 -18.31 -2.89 -11.25
N ALA A 47 -18.40 -4.21 -11.21
CA ALA A 47 -19.51 -4.94 -11.80
C ALA A 47 -20.85 -4.65 -11.10
N LYS A 48 -20.87 -4.63 -9.76
CA LYS A 48 -22.10 -4.49 -8.96
C LYS A 48 -22.52 -3.04 -8.73
N TYR A 49 -21.57 -2.18 -8.37
CA TYR A 49 -21.83 -0.81 -7.96
C TYR A 49 -21.48 0.24 -9.01
N LYS A 50 -20.84 -0.17 -10.09
CA LYS A 50 -20.50 0.68 -11.24
C LYS A 50 -19.55 1.83 -10.90
N PHE A 51 -18.63 1.62 -9.93
CA PHE A 51 -17.57 2.59 -9.66
C PHE A 51 -16.23 1.89 -9.45
N TYR A 52 -15.18 2.66 -9.48
CA TYR A 52 -13.81 2.22 -9.21
C TYR A 52 -13.07 3.30 -8.43
N PHE A 53 -11.98 2.91 -7.79
CA PHE A 53 -11.20 3.82 -6.98
C PHE A 53 -10.11 4.49 -7.79
N VAL A 54 -9.92 5.79 -7.54
CA VAL A 54 -8.78 6.53 -8.05
C VAL A 54 -8.13 7.27 -6.90
N VAL A 55 -6.81 7.42 -6.95
CA VAL A 55 -6.10 8.21 -5.95
C VAL A 55 -6.27 9.68 -6.28
N LYS A 56 -6.91 10.41 -5.37
CA LYS A 56 -7.09 11.85 -5.52
C LYS A 56 -5.96 12.64 -4.88
N ASN A 57 -5.46 12.13 -3.77
CA ASN A 57 -4.46 12.83 -2.96
C ASN A 57 -3.63 11.79 -2.22
N CYS A 58 -2.35 12.07 -2.06
CA CYS A 58 -1.46 11.21 -1.32
C CYS A 58 -0.38 12.05 -0.65
N LYS A 59 -0.22 11.86 0.66
CA LYS A 59 0.90 12.42 1.41
C LYS A 59 1.73 11.25 1.91
N ILE A 60 3.03 11.26 1.63
CA ILE A 60 3.92 10.17 1.98
C ILE A 60 5.22 10.73 2.58
N ASP A 61 5.66 10.14 3.67
CA ASP A 61 6.92 10.48 4.32
C ASP A 61 7.85 9.28 4.26
N TYR A 62 9.01 9.45 3.64
CA TYR A 62 10.05 8.44 3.54
C TYR A 62 11.03 8.62 4.70
N ILE A 63 11.13 7.62 5.56
CA ILE A 63 11.94 7.71 6.79
C ILE A 63 13.22 6.92 6.66
N LYS A 64 13.12 5.68 6.18
CA LYS A 64 14.28 4.80 5.97
C LYS A 64 14.15 4.05 4.65
N PRO A 65 15.26 3.78 3.96
CA PRO A 65 15.22 3.00 2.72
C PRO A 65 15.11 1.52 3.01
N ALA A 66 14.32 0.80 2.22
CA ALA A 66 14.32 -0.64 2.18
C ALA A 66 15.26 -1.14 1.07
N TYR A 67 15.74 -2.36 1.22
CA TYR A 67 16.74 -2.97 0.36
C TYR A 67 16.24 -4.26 -0.26
N PHE A 68 16.96 -4.72 -1.28
CA PHE A 68 16.69 -6.00 -1.92
C PHE A 68 16.57 -7.11 -0.86
N GLU A 69 15.56 -7.96 -1.03
CA GLU A 69 15.24 -9.11 -0.16
C GLU A 69 14.68 -8.76 1.22
N ASP A 70 14.53 -7.50 1.55
CA ASP A 70 13.83 -7.11 2.78
C ASP A 70 12.39 -7.60 2.76
N ILE A 71 11.90 -8.00 3.93
CA ILE A 71 10.50 -8.36 4.15
C ILE A 71 9.84 -7.17 4.84
N LEU A 72 8.85 -6.59 4.18
CA LEU A 72 8.14 -5.40 4.66
C LEU A 72 6.73 -5.75 5.07
N LYS A 73 6.25 -5.11 6.12
CA LYS A 73 4.87 -5.23 6.58
C LYS A 73 4.14 -3.92 6.28
N ILE A 74 3.09 -4.02 5.48
CA ILE A 74 2.23 -2.89 5.14
C ILE A 74 1.01 -2.94 6.06
N THR A 75 0.85 -1.94 6.90
CA THR A 75 -0.33 -1.81 7.76
C THR A 75 -1.29 -0.82 7.12
N THR A 76 -2.54 -1.21 6.97
CA THR A 76 -3.57 -0.40 6.32
C THR A 76 -4.77 -0.24 7.24
N GLU A 77 -5.23 0.99 7.43
CA GLU A 77 -6.46 1.27 8.15
C GLU A 77 -7.24 2.37 7.44
N VAL A 78 -8.56 2.32 7.56
CA VAL A 78 -9.45 3.38 7.11
C VAL A 78 -9.68 4.33 8.27
N ILE A 79 -9.36 5.61 8.09
CA ILE A 79 -9.50 6.61 9.15
C ILE A 79 -10.72 7.49 8.97
N ASN A 80 -11.27 7.55 7.76
CA ASN A 80 -12.49 8.31 7.49
C ASN A 80 -13.12 7.84 6.19
N ILE A 81 -14.45 7.90 6.14
CA ILE A 81 -15.25 7.57 4.94
C ILE A 81 -16.30 8.66 4.76
N SER A 82 -16.42 9.17 3.55
CA SER A 82 -17.52 10.01 3.13
C SER A 82 -18.28 9.34 1.98
N LYS A 83 -19.28 9.99 1.42
CA LYS A 83 -20.07 9.44 0.30
C LYS A 83 -19.22 9.20 -0.96
N VAL A 84 -18.11 9.93 -1.13
CA VAL A 84 -17.33 9.93 -2.36
C VAL A 84 -15.84 9.70 -2.11
N LYS A 85 -15.41 9.60 -0.85
CA LYS A 85 -13.99 9.48 -0.51
C LYS A 85 -13.76 8.47 0.61
N ILE A 86 -12.63 7.76 0.52
CA ILE A 86 -12.10 6.94 1.59
C ILE A 86 -10.70 7.47 1.91
N PHE A 87 -10.43 7.67 3.20
CA PHE A 87 -9.13 8.10 3.69
C PHE A 87 -8.43 6.93 4.35
N PHE A 88 -7.29 6.55 3.79
CA PHE A 88 -6.45 5.49 4.33
C PHE A 88 -5.25 6.07 5.06
N HIS A 89 -4.89 5.43 6.15
CA HIS A 89 -3.63 5.66 6.84
C HIS A 89 -2.83 4.36 6.76
N GLN A 90 -1.61 4.44 6.23
CA GLN A 90 -0.79 3.26 6.00
C GLN A 90 0.64 3.46 6.50
N HIS A 91 1.24 2.38 6.95
CA HIS A 91 2.65 2.32 7.35
C HIS A 91 3.34 1.18 6.65
N ILE A 92 4.62 1.36 6.37
CA ILE A 92 5.51 0.30 5.92
C ILE A 92 6.59 0.13 6.99
N LYS A 93 6.70 -1.08 7.53
CA LYS A 93 7.63 -1.41 8.60
C LYS A 93 8.48 -2.61 8.25
N LYS A 94 9.68 -2.64 8.80
CA LYS A 94 10.54 -3.81 8.81
C LYS A 94 10.92 -4.07 10.27
N ASN A 95 10.62 -5.29 10.78
CA ASN A 95 10.91 -5.66 12.17
C ASN A 95 10.40 -4.62 13.18
N GLU A 96 9.17 -4.16 13.01
CA GLU A 96 8.50 -3.15 13.84
C GLU A 96 9.11 -1.75 13.77
N GLU A 97 10.09 -1.52 12.92
CA GLU A 97 10.67 -0.20 12.68
C GLU A 97 9.98 0.47 11.50
N LEU A 98 9.58 1.74 11.67
CA LEU A 98 8.88 2.50 10.65
C LEU A 98 9.84 2.94 9.54
N PHE A 99 9.50 2.60 8.29
CA PHE A 99 10.27 2.97 7.11
C PHE A 99 9.54 4.01 6.25
N VAL A 100 8.22 3.91 6.18
CA VAL A 100 7.37 4.81 5.40
C VAL A 100 6.05 5.06 6.13
#